data_d8214069cded6be109be35d2a57d671e
#
_entry.id   d8214069cded6be109be35d2a57d671e
#
_cell.length_a   1.000
_cell.length_b   1.000
_cell.length_c   1.000
_cell.angle_alpha   90.00
_cell.angle_beta   90.00
_cell.angle_gamma   90.00
#
_symmetry.space_group_name_H-M   'P 1'
#
loop_
_entity.id
_entity.type
_entity.pdbx_description
1 polymer ?
#
loop_
_entity_poly.entity_id
_entity_poly.type
_entity_poly.pdbx_seq_one_letter_code
_entity_poly.pdbx_strand_id
1 'polypeptide(L)'
;MKLTVERALKIEGMDKCTLVAGKNGVQREIAFLDNMEVPDIAPWLKEKELLVTTGYSLYKDQGKLLELIEALHQSGASGLVIKTRFLGGISEQAIALADAYSLPLITIPDEMPSMELCMPLFRAILDVQNERLRFSSSIHNKFTALELSGGGLEEVADMLHRLLSMPVIIADKGFKISASVPDGTTMRTLYQQITPDLRRWAEAEDCGEDAAQFACGGQQVVVRKARFKEQVCSYILVVCPEGEFDDMHTIALDHAATTAALEFFKLDALSQRLSLMDNNFFIDIIMRNVKSEEEARQRAQYLGWQAPPFSLVVYDISHFEASARNRSELELLALKQQVAEEIRQSMLHRRIPCTIVSKSDSFSCLCAALDAPQLTQAAQATVRRVHERLKIQLTAGISGQAGSYTDIWAAHAEANDALTIGRKTGAGVVFAGDVKLERAVLHAENKDDFRALVESTVERLYRHDAKHRTEFVPTLQALVANMGVRSKTAQALFLHRNTLLLRIRRMEEITGCDLSRSETLLEMGMALRVRPML
;
A
#
# COMPACT_ATOMS: atom_id res chain seq x y z
N MET A 1 1.97 -9.59 33.61
CA MET A 1 2.57 -9.96 34.92
C MET A 1 3.29 -11.29 34.80
N LYS A 2 4.51 -11.43 35.40
CA LYS A 2 5.28 -12.67 35.37
C LYS A 2 5.47 -13.16 36.80
N LEU A 3 5.41 -14.47 37.03
CA LEU A 3 5.81 -15.05 38.30
C LEU A 3 7.34 -15.22 38.26
N THR A 4 8.07 -14.43 39.02
CA THR A 4 9.51 -14.56 39.16
C THR A 4 9.87 -15.38 40.40
N VAL A 5 11.10 -15.91 40.45
CA VAL A 5 11.61 -16.64 41.63
C VAL A 5 11.53 -15.76 42.89
N GLU A 6 11.83 -14.46 42.77
CA GLU A 6 11.68 -13.51 43.90
C GLU A 6 10.27 -13.42 44.45
N ARG A 7 9.26 -13.38 43.55
CA ARG A 7 7.86 -13.39 43.93
C ARG A 7 7.43 -14.74 44.50
N ALA A 8 7.93 -15.82 43.89
CA ALA A 8 7.66 -17.17 44.36
C ALA A 8 8.15 -17.40 45.80
N LEU A 9 9.33 -16.87 46.16
CA LEU A 9 9.86 -16.95 47.53
C LEU A 9 9.00 -16.27 48.60
N LYS A 10 8.00 -15.45 48.21
CA LYS A 10 7.04 -14.80 49.11
C LYS A 10 5.70 -15.54 49.22
N ILE A 11 5.53 -16.64 48.47
CA ILE A 11 4.33 -17.47 48.48
C ILE A 11 4.39 -18.43 49.65
N GLU A 12 3.22 -18.72 50.22
CA GLU A 12 3.05 -19.70 51.29
C GLU A 12 3.74 -21.02 50.96
N GLY A 13 4.56 -21.53 51.85
CA GLY A 13 5.40 -22.70 51.63
C GLY A 13 6.80 -22.36 51.14
N MET A 14 6.92 -21.51 50.12
CA MET A 14 8.22 -21.03 49.64
C MET A 14 8.87 -20.02 50.59
N ASP A 15 8.10 -19.31 51.39
CA ASP A 15 8.54 -18.38 52.41
C ASP A 15 9.36 -19.06 53.55
N LYS A 16 9.19 -20.38 53.69
CA LYS A 16 9.97 -21.23 54.64
C LYS A 16 11.26 -21.79 54.00
N CYS A 17 11.43 -21.64 52.70
CA CYS A 17 12.59 -22.13 51.96
C CYS A 17 13.75 -21.12 52.04
N THR A 18 14.95 -21.59 51.87
CA THR A 18 16.14 -20.73 51.92
C THR A 18 16.85 -20.68 50.57
N LEU A 19 17.04 -19.48 50.02
CA LEU A 19 17.86 -19.26 48.85
C LEU A 19 19.36 -19.37 49.23
N VAL A 20 20.02 -20.42 48.78
CA VAL A 20 21.42 -20.74 49.12
C VAL A 20 22.38 -20.13 48.14
N ALA A 21 22.05 -20.11 46.83
CA ALA A 21 22.90 -19.59 45.77
C ALA A 21 22.08 -19.00 44.63
N GLY A 22 22.72 -18.34 43.69
CA GLY A 22 22.07 -17.80 42.47
C GLY A 22 21.24 -16.56 42.70
N LYS A 23 21.56 -15.71 43.68
CA LYS A 23 20.80 -14.47 44.02
C LYS A 23 20.60 -13.55 42.83
N ASN A 24 21.53 -13.48 41.90
CA ASN A 24 21.40 -12.62 40.71
C ASN A 24 20.33 -13.14 39.73
N GLY A 25 19.87 -14.38 39.85
CA GLY A 25 18.87 -15.02 39.01
C GLY A 25 17.44 -14.97 39.56
N VAL A 26 17.16 -14.31 40.68
CA VAL A 26 15.81 -14.26 41.29
C VAL A 26 14.73 -13.60 40.44
N GLN A 27 15.13 -12.85 39.39
CA GLN A 27 14.21 -12.26 38.41
C GLN A 27 13.82 -13.22 37.27
N ARG A 28 14.36 -14.45 37.25
CA ARG A 28 13.97 -15.47 36.25
C ARG A 28 12.48 -15.79 36.41
N GLU A 29 11.80 -15.88 35.28
CA GLU A 29 10.37 -16.18 35.20
C GLU A 29 10.12 -17.67 35.42
N ILE A 30 9.10 -18.00 36.22
CA ILE A 30 8.63 -19.37 36.42
C ILE A 30 7.35 -19.55 35.60
N ALA A 31 7.42 -20.35 34.54
CA ALA A 31 6.26 -20.72 33.70
C ALA A 31 5.79 -22.15 33.98
N PHE A 32 6.69 -23.01 34.41
CA PHE A 32 6.43 -24.43 34.68
C PHE A 32 7.02 -24.83 36.04
N LEU A 33 6.38 -25.81 36.65
CA LEU A 33 6.88 -26.48 37.84
C LEU A 33 6.92 -27.98 37.57
N ASP A 34 8.06 -28.62 37.81
CA ASP A 34 8.19 -30.06 37.66
C ASP A 34 8.88 -30.69 38.86
N ASN A 35 8.60 -31.97 39.08
CA ASN A 35 9.21 -32.78 40.11
C ASN A 35 10.18 -33.78 39.52
N MET A 36 11.42 -33.75 39.99
CA MET A 36 12.41 -34.73 39.60
C MET A 36 12.18 -36.07 40.33
N GLU A 37 11.73 -37.08 39.56
CA GLU A 37 11.53 -38.44 40.04
C GLU A 37 12.61 -39.40 39.54
N VAL A 38 13.28 -39.05 38.43
CA VAL A 38 14.28 -39.88 37.77
C VAL A 38 15.66 -39.18 37.75
N PRO A 39 16.75 -39.97 37.80
CA PRO A 39 18.10 -39.37 37.86
C PRO A 39 18.55 -38.70 36.55
N ASP A 40 17.97 -39.08 35.41
CA ASP A 40 18.31 -38.63 34.06
C ASP A 40 17.32 -37.64 33.48
N ILE A 41 16.89 -36.65 34.28
CA ILE A 41 15.87 -35.68 33.90
C ILE A 41 16.31 -34.69 32.82
N ALA A 42 17.61 -34.50 32.59
CA ALA A 42 18.18 -33.50 31.69
C ALA A 42 17.51 -33.41 30.29
N PRO A 43 17.10 -34.52 29.61
CA PRO A 43 16.47 -34.45 28.30
C PRO A 43 15.06 -33.83 28.30
N TRP A 44 14.37 -33.76 29.45
CA TRP A 44 13.00 -33.27 29.59
C TRP A 44 12.90 -31.87 30.18
N LEU A 45 14.04 -31.28 30.60
CA LEU A 45 14.05 -29.92 31.16
C LEU A 45 13.60 -28.87 30.14
N LYS A 46 12.81 -27.92 30.61
CA LYS A 46 12.25 -26.84 29.78
C LYS A 46 12.77 -25.46 30.22
N GLU A 47 12.77 -24.55 29.29
CA GLU A 47 13.01 -23.13 29.58
C GLU A 47 11.95 -22.60 30.57
N LYS A 48 12.36 -21.75 31.53
CA LYS A 48 11.51 -21.16 32.57
C LYS A 48 10.85 -22.15 33.52
N GLU A 49 11.42 -23.32 33.68
CA GLU A 49 10.98 -24.35 34.59
C GLU A 49 11.63 -24.18 35.98
N LEU A 50 10.84 -24.29 37.04
CA LEU A 50 11.36 -24.45 38.40
C LEU A 50 11.32 -25.93 38.76
N LEU A 51 12.49 -26.55 38.88
CA LEU A 51 12.58 -27.98 39.22
C LEU A 51 12.54 -28.17 40.72
N VAL A 52 11.68 -29.04 41.20
CA VAL A 52 11.60 -29.44 42.62
C VAL A 52 12.08 -30.88 42.75
N THR A 53 12.93 -31.17 43.74
CA THR A 53 13.42 -32.54 43.97
C THR A 53 13.58 -32.82 45.46
N THR A 54 13.32 -34.07 45.82
CA THR A 54 13.63 -34.59 47.18
C THR A 54 15.14 -34.85 47.39
N GLY A 55 15.94 -34.76 46.28
CA GLY A 55 17.35 -35.13 46.31
C GLY A 55 17.64 -36.63 46.46
N TYR A 56 16.59 -37.48 46.44
CA TYR A 56 16.78 -38.94 46.61
C TYR A 56 17.52 -39.56 45.41
N SER A 57 17.19 -39.13 44.19
CA SER A 57 17.86 -39.56 42.95
C SER A 57 19.34 -39.15 42.86
N LEU A 58 19.72 -38.17 43.69
CA LEU A 58 21.11 -37.66 43.80
C LEU A 58 21.83 -38.21 45.02
N TYR A 59 21.34 -39.26 45.67
CA TYR A 59 21.75 -39.78 46.97
C TYR A 59 23.29 -39.76 47.19
N LYS A 60 23.74 -38.91 48.11
CA LYS A 60 25.16 -38.68 48.52
C LYS A 60 26.13 -38.39 47.34
N ASP A 61 25.62 -38.11 46.15
CA ASP A 61 26.44 -37.88 44.96
C ASP A 61 26.42 -36.39 44.58
N GLN A 62 27.41 -35.65 45.05
CA GLN A 62 27.56 -34.21 44.74
C GLN A 62 27.92 -33.98 43.27
N GLY A 63 28.55 -34.95 42.57
CA GLY A 63 28.84 -34.85 41.14
C GLY A 63 27.60 -34.78 40.30
N LYS A 64 26.58 -35.60 40.61
CA LYS A 64 25.29 -35.55 39.93
C LYS A 64 24.55 -34.23 40.20
N LEU A 65 24.71 -33.60 41.35
CA LEU A 65 24.16 -32.28 41.62
C LEU A 65 24.81 -31.22 40.72
N LEU A 66 26.09 -31.27 40.48
CA LEU A 66 26.80 -30.36 39.58
C LEU A 66 26.28 -30.54 38.12
N GLU A 67 26.20 -31.80 37.65
CA GLU A 67 25.64 -32.12 36.33
C GLU A 67 24.20 -31.59 36.17
N LEU A 68 23.36 -31.71 37.20
CA LEU A 68 21.99 -31.21 37.19
C LEU A 68 21.96 -29.68 37.12
N ILE A 69 22.81 -28.95 37.86
CA ILE A 69 22.92 -27.50 37.80
C ILE A 69 23.34 -27.03 36.40
N GLU A 70 24.29 -27.73 35.77
CA GLU A 70 24.70 -27.45 34.39
C GLU A 70 23.57 -27.67 33.39
N ALA A 71 22.83 -28.78 33.49
CA ALA A 71 21.70 -29.10 32.64
C ALA A 71 20.56 -28.07 32.77
N LEU A 72 20.25 -27.63 34.00
CA LEU A 72 19.27 -26.58 34.28
C LEU A 72 19.70 -25.22 33.70
N HIS A 73 20.98 -24.90 33.77
CA HIS A 73 21.49 -23.68 33.13
C HIS A 73 21.37 -23.75 31.60
N GLN A 74 21.76 -24.88 30.98
CA GLN A 74 21.71 -25.08 29.54
C GLN A 74 20.27 -25.05 28.99
N SER A 75 19.29 -25.59 29.76
CA SER A 75 17.88 -25.56 29.39
C SER A 75 17.22 -24.21 29.60
N GLY A 76 17.85 -23.23 30.24
CA GLY A 76 17.24 -21.95 30.58
C GLY A 76 16.24 -22.04 31.74
N ALA A 77 16.35 -23.04 32.61
CA ALA A 77 15.49 -23.25 33.77
C ALA A 77 15.53 -22.06 34.75
N SER A 78 14.44 -21.89 35.50
CA SER A 78 14.29 -20.78 36.46
C SER A 78 15.03 -20.99 37.76
N GLY A 79 15.23 -22.24 38.17
CA GLY A 79 15.95 -22.58 39.40
C GLY A 79 15.73 -24.02 39.83
N LEU A 80 16.41 -24.39 40.90
CA LEU A 80 16.33 -25.69 41.55
C LEU A 80 15.90 -25.54 43.00
N VAL A 81 14.85 -26.28 43.38
CA VAL A 81 14.38 -26.38 44.79
C VAL A 81 14.63 -27.81 45.26
N ILE A 82 15.43 -27.97 46.29
CA ILE A 82 15.96 -29.29 46.71
C ILE A 82 15.87 -29.50 48.22
N LYS A 83 15.57 -30.74 48.61
CA LYS A 83 15.79 -31.20 49.99
C LYS A 83 17.22 -31.72 50.17
N THR A 84 17.82 -31.34 51.27
CA THR A 84 19.23 -31.69 51.58
C THR A 84 19.41 -33.02 52.32
N ARG A 85 18.32 -33.58 52.83
CA ARG A 85 18.34 -34.79 53.67
C ARG A 85 19.08 -35.97 53.03
N PHE A 86 18.91 -36.22 51.74
CA PHE A 86 19.52 -37.37 51.08
C PHE A 86 20.89 -37.04 50.46
N LEU A 87 21.25 -35.77 50.38
CA LEU A 87 22.52 -35.31 49.86
C LEU A 87 23.59 -35.13 50.96
N GLY A 88 23.15 -34.95 52.20
CA GLY A 88 24.03 -34.63 53.32
C GLY A 88 24.52 -33.19 53.36
N GLY A 89 23.80 -32.29 52.64
CA GLY A 89 24.13 -30.88 52.47
C GLY A 89 24.40 -30.50 51.01
N ILE A 90 24.63 -29.25 50.76
CA ILE A 90 25.05 -28.72 49.43
C ILE A 90 26.50 -28.36 49.51
N SER A 91 27.31 -28.87 48.54
CA SER A 91 28.74 -28.58 48.51
C SER A 91 29.04 -27.12 48.13
N GLU A 92 30.17 -26.60 48.60
CA GLU A 92 30.64 -25.26 48.22
C GLU A 92 30.81 -25.14 46.70
N GLN A 93 31.20 -26.22 46.01
CA GLN A 93 31.32 -26.26 44.56
C GLN A 93 29.97 -26.09 43.86
N ALA A 94 28.88 -26.72 44.38
CA ALA A 94 27.54 -26.56 43.82
C ALA A 94 27.01 -25.14 44.05
N ILE A 95 27.30 -24.54 45.21
CA ILE A 95 26.94 -23.12 45.49
C ILE A 95 27.69 -22.20 44.52
N ALA A 96 29.01 -22.36 44.37
CA ALA A 96 29.79 -21.53 43.46
C ALA A 96 29.36 -21.66 42.01
N LEU A 97 29.00 -22.87 41.55
CA LEU A 97 28.52 -23.12 40.20
C LEU A 97 27.13 -22.47 39.95
N ALA A 98 26.21 -22.60 40.91
CA ALA A 98 24.90 -21.99 40.85
C ALA A 98 24.98 -20.45 40.85
N ASP A 99 25.88 -19.85 41.62
CA ASP A 99 26.15 -18.41 41.61
C ASP A 99 26.75 -17.95 40.28
N ALA A 100 27.74 -18.70 39.74
CA ALA A 100 28.35 -18.40 38.44
C ALA A 100 27.33 -18.38 37.30
N TYR A 101 26.34 -19.28 37.32
CA TYR A 101 25.27 -19.37 36.35
C TYR A 101 24.06 -18.46 36.68
N SER A 102 24.11 -17.76 37.83
CA SER A 102 22.95 -17.01 38.34
C SER A 102 21.68 -17.87 38.32
N LEU A 103 21.82 -19.15 38.76
CA LEU A 103 20.71 -20.11 38.82
C LEU A 103 20.26 -20.21 40.29
N PRO A 104 19.05 -19.77 40.65
CA PRO A 104 18.51 -19.86 41.99
C PRO A 104 18.54 -21.31 42.52
N LEU A 105 19.28 -21.54 43.58
CA LEU A 105 19.32 -22.79 44.30
C LEU A 105 18.69 -22.61 45.66
N ILE A 106 17.57 -23.29 45.91
CA ILE A 106 16.68 -23.09 47.05
C ILE A 106 16.59 -24.40 47.80
N THR A 107 16.73 -24.34 49.11
CA THR A 107 16.56 -25.50 49.97
C THR A 107 15.20 -25.51 50.66
N ILE A 108 14.59 -26.70 50.73
CA ILE A 108 13.33 -26.97 51.43
C ILE A 108 13.64 -27.56 52.82
N PRO A 109 12.95 -27.16 53.91
CA PRO A 109 13.03 -27.84 55.18
C PRO A 109 12.70 -29.34 55.05
N ASP A 110 13.51 -30.20 55.70
CA ASP A 110 13.36 -31.65 55.52
C ASP A 110 12.01 -32.22 55.97
N GLU A 111 11.38 -31.60 56.94
CA GLU A 111 10.08 -32.02 57.48
C GLU A 111 8.88 -31.55 56.59
N MET A 112 9.10 -30.61 55.68
CA MET A 112 8.04 -30.03 54.88
C MET A 112 7.68 -30.97 53.69
N PRO A 113 6.42 -31.40 53.57
CA PRO A 113 5.99 -32.14 52.38
C PRO A 113 6.14 -31.31 51.11
N SER A 114 6.63 -31.91 49.99
CA SER A 114 6.82 -31.18 48.73
C SER A 114 5.51 -30.59 48.19
N MET A 115 4.34 -31.19 48.52
CA MET A 115 3.05 -30.69 48.10
C MET A 115 2.66 -29.37 48.77
N GLU A 116 3.12 -29.09 50.01
CA GLU A 116 2.91 -27.79 50.66
C GLU A 116 3.56 -26.63 49.91
N LEU A 117 4.63 -26.93 49.16
CA LEU A 117 5.31 -25.98 48.33
C LEU A 117 4.72 -25.95 46.89
N CYS A 118 4.50 -27.13 46.32
CA CYS A 118 4.09 -27.24 44.90
C CYS A 118 2.67 -26.70 44.65
N MET A 119 1.70 -26.96 45.55
CA MET A 119 0.32 -26.55 45.36
C MET A 119 0.12 -25.02 45.32
N PRO A 120 0.71 -24.22 46.23
CA PRO A 120 0.62 -22.76 46.14
C PRO A 120 1.32 -22.20 44.92
N LEU A 121 2.45 -22.79 44.51
CA LEU A 121 3.16 -22.39 43.28
C LEU A 121 2.35 -22.68 42.02
N PHE A 122 1.74 -23.88 41.93
CA PHE A 122 0.83 -24.20 40.82
C PHE A 122 -0.33 -23.22 40.73
N ARG A 123 -0.94 -22.88 41.89
CA ARG A 123 -2.00 -21.86 41.91
C ARG A 123 -1.51 -20.51 41.40
N ALA A 124 -0.34 -20.06 41.86
CA ALA A 124 0.21 -18.78 41.45
C ALA A 124 0.53 -18.75 39.94
N ILE A 125 1.05 -19.85 39.37
CA ILE A 125 1.26 -19.98 37.91
C ILE A 125 -0.08 -19.91 37.17
N LEU A 126 -1.09 -20.66 37.60
CA LEU A 126 -2.43 -20.65 37.02
C LEU A 126 -3.12 -19.29 37.14
N ASP A 127 -2.95 -18.59 38.28
CA ASP A 127 -3.51 -17.27 38.48
C ASP A 127 -2.94 -16.24 37.50
N VAL A 128 -1.61 -16.27 37.25
CA VAL A 128 -0.97 -15.42 36.26
C VAL A 128 -1.50 -15.72 34.85
N GLN A 129 -1.66 -16.99 34.49
CA GLN A 129 -2.23 -17.38 33.20
C GLN A 129 -3.71 -16.98 33.09
N ASN A 130 -4.50 -17.19 34.14
CA ASN A 130 -5.91 -16.80 34.19
C ASN A 130 -6.09 -15.27 34.09
N GLU A 131 -5.23 -14.50 34.75
CA GLU A 131 -5.24 -13.03 34.66
C GLU A 131 -4.95 -12.57 33.21
N ARG A 132 -3.97 -13.19 32.54
CA ARG A 132 -3.66 -12.92 31.14
C ARG A 132 -4.85 -13.25 30.22
N LEU A 133 -5.50 -14.40 30.41
CA LEU A 133 -6.68 -14.81 29.65
C LEU A 133 -7.88 -13.87 29.90
N ARG A 134 -8.14 -13.50 31.17
CA ARG A 134 -9.20 -12.56 31.53
C ARG A 134 -8.95 -11.19 30.91
N PHE A 135 -7.71 -10.71 30.94
CA PHE A 135 -7.33 -9.45 30.29
C PHE A 135 -7.59 -9.52 28.79
N SER A 136 -7.07 -10.55 28.09
CA SER A 136 -7.29 -10.75 26.66
C SER A 136 -8.78 -10.79 26.31
N SER A 137 -9.58 -11.54 27.08
CA SER A 137 -11.04 -11.61 26.90
C SER A 137 -11.73 -10.25 27.14
N SER A 138 -11.31 -9.50 28.15
CA SER A 138 -11.84 -8.16 28.40
C SER A 138 -11.53 -7.20 27.26
N ILE A 139 -10.30 -7.21 26.74
CA ILE A 139 -9.89 -6.40 25.60
C ILE A 139 -10.68 -6.80 24.35
N HIS A 140 -10.76 -8.10 24.06
CA HIS A 140 -11.57 -8.63 22.95
C HIS A 140 -13.01 -8.10 22.99
N ASN A 141 -13.67 -8.20 24.15
CA ASN A 141 -15.04 -7.74 24.29
C ASN A 141 -15.19 -6.22 24.06
N LYS A 142 -14.21 -5.41 24.49
CA LYS A 142 -14.21 -3.96 24.24
C LYS A 142 -14.11 -3.63 22.75
N PHE A 143 -13.18 -4.25 22.02
CA PHE A 143 -13.04 -4.03 20.58
C PHE A 143 -14.24 -4.58 19.80
N THR A 144 -14.78 -5.74 20.19
CA THR A 144 -16.01 -6.28 19.58
C THR A 144 -17.22 -5.36 19.81
N ALA A 145 -17.37 -4.80 21.00
CA ALA A 145 -18.44 -3.83 21.28
C ALA A 145 -18.27 -2.56 20.43
N LEU A 146 -17.03 -2.10 20.23
CA LEU A 146 -16.71 -0.97 19.35
C LEU A 146 -17.15 -1.25 17.90
N GLU A 147 -16.80 -2.41 17.37
CA GLU A 147 -17.22 -2.83 16.02
C GLU A 147 -18.74 -2.88 15.87
N LEU A 148 -19.43 -3.49 16.83
CA LEU A 148 -20.89 -3.61 16.82
C LEU A 148 -21.60 -2.25 16.91
N SER A 149 -20.97 -1.26 17.56
CA SER A 149 -21.48 0.12 17.62
C SER A 149 -21.19 0.95 16.37
N GLY A 150 -20.47 0.39 15.38
CA GLY A 150 -20.08 1.09 14.16
C GLY A 150 -18.89 2.03 14.33
N GLY A 151 -18.06 1.81 15.35
CA GLY A 151 -16.84 2.58 15.56
C GLY A 151 -15.82 2.36 14.45
N GLY A 152 -15.18 3.45 13.99
CA GLY A 152 -14.17 3.46 12.95
C GLY A 152 -12.73 3.44 13.47
N LEU A 153 -11.79 3.76 12.59
CA LEU A 153 -10.35 3.71 12.90
C LEU A 153 -9.92 4.71 13.98
N GLU A 154 -10.59 5.87 14.06
CA GLU A 154 -10.31 6.88 15.09
C GLU A 154 -10.68 6.35 16.49
N GLU A 155 -11.83 5.68 16.60
CA GLU A 155 -12.28 5.07 17.85
C GLU A 155 -11.42 3.87 18.24
N VAL A 156 -10.91 3.10 17.26
CA VAL A 156 -9.93 2.02 17.52
C VAL A 156 -8.63 2.60 18.09
N ALA A 157 -8.10 3.69 17.49
CA ALA A 157 -6.89 4.35 17.97
C ALA A 157 -7.09 4.95 19.37
N ASP A 158 -8.24 5.59 19.62
CA ASP A 158 -8.58 6.19 20.92
C ASP A 158 -8.75 5.12 22.01
N MET A 159 -9.42 4.01 21.70
CA MET A 159 -9.55 2.89 22.63
C MET A 159 -8.18 2.30 22.97
N LEU A 160 -7.33 2.05 22.00
CA LEU A 160 -5.99 1.53 22.22
C LEU A 160 -5.14 2.52 23.03
N HIS A 161 -5.21 3.81 22.71
CA HIS A 161 -4.55 4.87 23.47
C HIS A 161 -4.97 4.86 24.95
N ARG A 162 -6.25 4.78 25.24
CA ARG A 162 -6.77 4.71 26.62
C ARG A 162 -6.33 3.44 27.35
N LEU A 163 -6.24 2.31 26.65
CA LEU A 163 -5.82 1.04 27.25
C LEU A 163 -4.34 1.02 27.60
N LEU A 164 -3.50 1.61 26.73
CA LEU A 164 -2.04 1.61 26.89
C LEU A 164 -1.53 2.86 27.62
N SER A 165 -2.29 3.96 27.63
CA SER A 165 -1.83 5.31 28.01
C SER A 165 -0.64 5.79 27.18
N MET A 166 -0.52 5.30 25.95
CA MET A 166 0.57 5.59 25.01
C MET A 166 0.01 6.17 23.71
N PRO A 167 0.75 7.06 23.00
CA PRO A 167 0.33 7.56 21.71
C PRO A 167 0.22 6.44 20.66
N VAL A 168 -0.82 6.52 19.82
CA VAL A 168 -1.16 5.53 18.80
C VAL A 168 -1.31 6.20 17.44
N ILE A 169 -0.75 5.60 16.40
CA ILE A 169 -0.96 5.97 15.01
C ILE A 169 -1.43 4.75 14.24
N ILE A 170 -2.47 4.90 13.42
CA ILE A 170 -2.92 3.90 12.45
C ILE A 170 -2.66 4.45 11.05
N ALA A 171 -1.90 3.72 10.24
CA ALA A 171 -1.60 4.07 8.87
C ALA A 171 -2.09 2.99 7.90
N ASP A 172 -2.53 3.41 6.72
CA ASP A 172 -2.94 2.50 5.65
C ASP A 172 -1.74 1.80 4.99
N LYS A 173 -2.02 0.86 4.09
CA LYS A 173 -0.99 0.13 3.31
C LYS A 173 -0.11 1.05 2.44
N GLY A 174 -0.55 2.28 2.14
CA GLY A 174 0.19 3.31 1.43
C GLY A 174 1.01 4.21 2.36
N PHE A 175 1.08 3.90 3.66
CA PHE A 175 1.74 4.70 4.69
C PHE A 175 1.15 6.10 4.88
N LYS A 176 -0.15 6.27 4.64
CA LYS A 176 -0.89 7.48 4.97
C LYS A 176 -1.55 7.30 6.33
N ILE A 177 -1.41 8.30 7.21
CA ILE A 177 -2.07 8.30 8.52
C ILE A 177 -3.59 8.31 8.31
N SER A 178 -4.28 7.32 8.87
CA SER A 178 -5.74 7.20 8.88
C SER A 178 -6.33 7.64 10.20
N ALA A 179 -5.62 7.41 11.32
CA ALA A 179 -5.98 7.90 12.65
C ALA A 179 -4.72 8.13 13.49
N SER A 180 -4.76 9.09 14.43
CA SER A 180 -3.66 9.39 15.36
C SER A 180 -4.21 9.94 16.66
N VAL A 181 -3.79 9.38 17.80
CA VAL A 181 -4.19 9.82 19.14
C VAL A 181 -2.95 9.88 20.04
N PRO A 182 -2.61 11.07 20.58
CA PRO A 182 -3.21 12.36 20.26
C PRO A 182 -2.90 12.78 18.82
N ASP A 183 -3.81 13.50 18.17
CA ASP A 183 -3.51 14.14 16.90
C ASP A 183 -2.72 15.43 17.14
N GLY A 184 -1.67 15.65 16.32
CA GLY A 184 -0.84 16.85 16.45
C GLY A 184 0.41 16.83 15.57
N THR A 185 1.05 17.99 15.48
CA THR A 185 2.26 18.18 14.67
C THR A 185 3.41 17.29 15.12
N THR A 186 3.56 17.08 16.44
CA THR A 186 4.61 16.23 17.02
C THR A 186 4.50 14.79 16.54
N MET A 187 3.30 14.21 16.56
CA MET A 187 3.06 12.83 16.11
C MET A 187 3.28 12.69 14.61
N ARG A 188 2.85 13.68 13.83
CA ARG A 188 3.08 13.68 12.38
C ARG A 188 4.57 13.78 12.03
N THR A 189 5.33 14.60 12.76
CA THR A 189 6.79 14.72 12.57
C THR A 189 7.50 13.41 12.92
N LEU A 190 7.15 12.80 14.05
CA LEU A 190 7.70 11.51 14.47
C LEU A 190 7.38 10.43 13.42
N TYR A 191 6.14 10.39 12.94
CA TYR A 191 5.73 9.45 11.90
C TYR A 191 6.53 9.64 10.60
N GLN A 192 6.76 10.89 10.17
CA GLN A 192 7.58 11.18 8.99
C GLN A 192 9.02 10.69 9.13
N GLN A 193 9.59 10.78 10.33
CA GLN A 193 10.95 10.28 10.59
C GLN A 193 11.04 8.75 10.50
N ILE A 194 10.01 8.03 10.96
CA ILE A 194 9.98 6.55 10.98
C ILE A 194 9.54 5.95 9.63
N THR A 195 8.78 6.68 8.84
CA THR A 195 8.19 6.17 7.58
C THR A 195 9.22 5.50 6.64
N PRO A 196 10.46 5.99 6.46
CA PRO A 196 11.44 5.31 5.62
C PRO A 196 11.82 3.92 6.13
N ASP A 197 12.02 3.78 7.45
CA ASP A 197 12.39 2.49 8.06
C ASP A 197 11.18 1.53 8.08
N LEU A 198 10.00 2.07 8.33
CA LEU A 198 8.74 1.33 8.25
C LEU A 198 8.51 0.75 6.85
N ARG A 199 8.75 1.53 5.80
CA ARG A 199 8.64 1.06 4.41
C ARG A 199 9.63 -0.05 4.12
N ARG A 200 10.90 0.14 4.51
CA ARG A 200 11.96 -0.87 4.30
C ARG A 200 11.61 -2.20 4.98
N TRP A 201 11.10 -2.14 6.20
CA TRP A 201 10.64 -3.34 6.92
C TRP A 201 9.40 -3.97 6.28
N ALA A 202 8.44 -3.15 5.81
CA ALA A 202 7.21 -3.63 5.20
C ALA A 202 7.44 -4.32 3.85
N GLU A 203 8.45 -3.85 3.08
CA GLU A 203 8.82 -4.34 1.74
C GLU A 203 9.83 -5.50 1.77
N ALA A 204 10.42 -5.82 2.92
CA ALA A 204 11.35 -6.93 3.05
C ALA A 204 10.60 -8.27 2.90
N GLU A 205 10.89 -9.00 1.81
CA GLU A 205 10.22 -10.27 1.44
C GLU A 205 10.37 -11.39 2.47
N ASP A 206 11.38 -11.33 3.34
CA ASP A 206 11.76 -12.40 4.29
C ASP A 206 11.26 -12.17 5.73
N CYS A 207 10.54 -11.07 5.99
CA CYS A 207 10.03 -10.79 7.33
C CYS A 207 8.67 -11.47 7.56
N GLY A 208 8.68 -12.74 7.93
CA GLY A 208 7.52 -13.45 8.50
C GLY A 208 7.02 -12.82 9.82
N GLU A 209 7.69 -11.76 10.31
CA GLU A 209 7.35 -11.07 11.53
C GLU A 209 6.28 -10.00 11.30
N ASP A 210 5.17 -10.13 12.02
CA ASP A 210 4.07 -9.18 12.00
C ASP A 210 4.28 -7.97 12.91
N ALA A 211 5.38 -7.93 13.67
CA ALA A 211 5.74 -6.85 14.56
C ALA A 211 7.20 -6.42 14.37
N ALA A 212 7.47 -5.15 14.56
CA ALA A 212 8.81 -4.57 14.56
C ALA A 212 8.91 -3.47 15.64
N GLN A 213 10.16 -3.15 16.01
CA GLN A 213 10.46 -2.08 16.95
C GLN A 213 11.50 -1.15 16.32
N PHE A 214 11.25 0.14 16.41
CA PHE A 214 12.13 1.20 15.90
C PHE A 214 12.47 2.17 17.02
N ALA A 215 13.70 2.66 17.05
CA ALA A 215 14.11 3.74 17.93
C ALA A 215 13.98 5.09 17.19
N CYS A 216 13.31 6.06 17.81
CA CYS A 216 13.15 7.40 17.23
C CYS A 216 13.12 8.46 18.33
N GLY A 217 14.06 9.42 18.30
CA GLY A 217 14.05 10.58 19.21
C GLY A 217 14.13 10.22 20.70
N GLY A 218 14.80 9.11 21.07
CA GLY A 218 14.87 8.62 22.46
C GLY A 218 13.59 7.91 22.94
N GLN A 219 12.69 7.59 22.02
CA GLN A 219 11.50 6.78 22.27
C GLN A 219 11.56 5.50 21.43
N GLN A 220 10.86 4.48 21.87
CA GLN A 220 10.63 3.25 21.14
C GLN A 220 9.28 3.33 20.42
N VAL A 221 9.25 2.88 19.17
CA VAL A 221 8.01 2.74 18.40
C VAL A 221 7.80 1.27 18.07
N VAL A 222 6.75 0.70 18.64
CA VAL A 222 6.34 -0.67 18.36
C VAL A 222 5.31 -0.63 17.25
N VAL A 223 5.57 -1.42 16.19
CA VAL A 223 4.70 -1.49 15.00
C VAL A 223 4.12 -2.88 14.89
N ARG A 224 2.83 -2.96 14.55
CA ARG A 224 2.14 -4.20 14.24
C ARG A 224 1.48 -4.12 12.87
N LYS A 225 1.68 -5.14 12.01
CA LYS A 225 0.92 -5.32 10.76
C LYS A 225 -0.49 -5.78 11.11
N ALA A 226 -1.48 -5.06 10.64
CA ALA A 226 -2.88 -5.47 10.70
C ALA A 226 -3.22 -6.22 9.42
N ARG A 227 -3.49 -7.51 9.51
CA ARG A 227 -3.76 -8.41 8.38
C ARG A 227 -5.21 -8.85 8.34
N PHE A 228 -5.76 -8.87 7.14
CA PHE A 228 -7.00 -9.59 6.87
C PHE A 228 -6.69 -10.74 5.89
N LYS A 229 -6.86 -11.98 6.34
CA LYS A 229 -6.32 -13.18 5.68
C LYS A 229 -4.79 -13.03 5.52
N GLU A 230 -4.27 -13.18 4.31
CA GLU A 230 -2.83 -13.07 4.02
C GLU A 230 -2.38 -11.64 3.67
N GLN A 231 -3.32 -10.68 3.55
CA GLN A 231 -3.01 -9.34 3.08
C GLN A 231 -2.84 -8.34 4.24
N VAL A 232 -1.78 -7.54 4.19
CA VAL A 232 -1.59 -6.40 5.09
C VAL A 232 -2.54 -5.27 4.68
N CYS A 233 -3.42 -4.87 5.60
CA CYS A 233 -4.38 -3.79 5.39
C CYS A 233 -3.87 -2.46 5.95
N SER A 234 -3.17 -2.51 7.08
CA SER A 234 -2.69 -1.32 7.77
C SER A 234 -1.54 -1.63 8.73
N TYR A 235 -0.97 -0.57 9.29
CA TYR A 235 0.06 -0.61 10.32
C TYR A 235 -0.43 0.17 11.54
N ILE A 236 -0.29 -0.44 12.73
CA ILE A 236 -0.55 0.25 13.99
C ILE A 236 0.79 0.49 14.68
N LEU A 237 1.03 1.72 15.06
CA LEU A 237 2.23 2.16 15.73
C LEU A 237 1.89 2.65 17.13
N VAL A 238 2.63 2.18 18.12
CA VAL A 238 2.53 2.64 19.51
C VAL A 238 3.87 3.25 19.89
N VAL A 239 3.83 4.47 20.43
CA VAL A 239 5.03 5.20 20.85
C VAL A 239 5.15 5.08 22.37
N CYS A 240 6.28 4.58 22.86
CA CYS A 240 6.52 4.35 24.27
C CYS A 240 7.97 4.66 24.68
N PRO A 241 8.23 4.91 25.96
CA PRO A 241 9.58 4.89 26.49
C PRO A 241 10.22 3.51 26.33
N GLU A 242 11.55 3.48 26.21
CA GLU A 242 12.28 2.22 26.04
C GLU A 242 12.07 1.31 27.26
N GLY A 243 11.67 0.05 27.01
CA GLY A 243 11.45 -0.96 28.04
C GLY A 243 10.09 -0.92 28.74
N GLU A 244 9.22 0.01 28.42
CA GLU A 244 7.86 0.09 29.02
C GLU A 244 6.80 -0.76 28.29
N PHE A 245 7.11 -1.29 27.11
CA PHE A 245 6.16 -2.10 26.33
C PHE A 245 6.27 -3.58 26.74
N ASP A 246 5.22 -4.10 27.37
CA ASP A 246 5.15 -5.46 27.93
C ASP A 246 4.18 -6.39 27.15
N ASP A 247 4.06 -7.64 27.64
CA ASP A 247 3.19 -8.66 27.06
C ASP A 247 1.70 -8.27 27.06
N MET A 248 1.24 -7.49 28.06
CA MET A 248 -0.15 -7.05 28.14
C MET A 248 -0.44 -5.98 27.09
N HIS A 249 0.52 -5.08 26.84
CA HIS A 249 0.46 -4.11 25.76
C HIS A 249 0.42 -4.81 24.40
N THR A 250 1.19 -5.89 24.23
CA THR A 250 1.17 -6.70 23.00
C THR A 250 -0.23 -7.30 22.75
N ILE A 251 -0.87 -7.86 23.76
CA ILE A 251 -2.23 -8.41 23.65
C ILE A 251 -3.24 -7.33 23.19
N ALA A 252 -3.16 -6.14 23.78
CA ALA A 252 -4.06 -5.05 23.39
C ALA A 252 -3.81 -4.59 21.95
N LEU A 253 -2.54 -4.50 21.55
CA LEU A 253 -2.13 -4.14 20.20
C LEU A 253 -2.60 -5.19 19.17
N ASP A 254 -2.53 -6.49 19.49
CA ASP A 254 -2.98 -7.57 18.60
C ASP A 254 -4.50 -7.52 18.36
N HIS A 255 -5.28 -7.27 19.40
CA HIS A 255 -6.73 -7.09 19.25
C HIS A 255 -7.06 -5.83 18.45
N ALA A 256 -6.38 -4.72 18.69
CA ALA A 256 -6.54 -3.50 17.90
C ALA A 256 -6.18 -3.72 16.44
N ALA A 257 -5.10 -4.47 16.16
CA ALA A 257 -4.68 -4.79 14.79
C ALA A 257 -5.74 -5.61 14.05
N THR A 258 -6.34 -6.59 14.72
CA THR A 258 -7.43 -7.39 14.15
C THR A 258 -8.65 -6.53 13.82
N THR A 259 -9.05 -5.65 14.75
CA THR A 259 -10.19 -4.75 14.56
C THR A 259 -9.92 -3.71 13.46
N ALA A 260 -8.72 -3.11 13.45
CA ALA A 260 -8.34 -2.18 12.39
C ALA A 260 -8.30 -2.85 11.01
N ALA A 261 -7.79 -4.08 10.91
CA ALA A 261 -7.79 -4.83 9.65
C ALA A 261 -9.21 -5.06 9.12
N LEU A 262 -10.15 -5.42 10.01
CA LEU A 262 -11.55 -5.61 9.65
C LEU A 262 -12.21 -4.30 9.19
N GLU A 263 -11.92 -3.19 9.87
CA GLU A 263 -12.45 -1.88 9.50
C GLU A 263 -11.92 -1.41 8.14
N PHE A 264 -10.61 -1.55 7.88
CA PHE A 264 -10.04 -1.29 6.56
C PHE A 264 -10.66 -2.16 5.47
N PHE A 265 -10.91 -3.45 5.77
CA PHE A 265 -11.57 -4.34 4.83
C PHE A 265 -13.02 -3.89 4.51
N LYS A 266 -13.79 -3.47 5.53
CA LYS A 266 -15.13 -2.89 5.33
C LYS A 266 -15.09 -1.64 4.45
N LEU A 267 -14.15 -0.71 4.74
CA LEU A 267 -13.98 0.52 3.97
C LEU A 267 -13.58 0.23 2.51
N ASP A 268 -12.68 -0.72 2.29
CA ASP A 268 -12.26 -1.13 0.95
C ASP A 268 -13.42 -1.78 0.18
N ALA A 269 -14.17 -2.69 0.82
CA ALA A 269 -15.36 -3.33 0.23
C ALA A 269 -16.45 -2.31 -0.11
N LEU A 270 -16.68 -1.31 0.75
CA LEU A 270 -17.62 -0.23 0.48
C LEU A 270 -17.14 0.63 -0.70
N SER A 271 -15.86 0.98 -0.73
CA SER A 271 -15.25 1.74 -1.82
C SER A 271 -15.36 1.00 -3.16
N GLN A 272 -15.08 -0.30 -3.17
CA GLN A 272 -15.25 -1.14 -4.36
C GLN A 272 -16.71 -1.19 -4.82
N ARG A 273 -17.66 -1.32 -3.89
CA ARG A 273 -19.09 -1.32 -4.21
C ARG A 273 -19.55 0.01 -4.83
N LEU A 274 -19.12 1.14 -4.25
CA LEU A 274 -19.42 2.46 -4.81
C LEU A 274 -18.79 2.62 -6.19
N SER A 275 -17.56 2.19 -6.39
CA SER A 275 -16.90 2.21 -7.70
C SER A 275 -17.64 1.37 -8.75
N LEU A 276 -18.19 0.21 -8.36
CA LEU A 276 -19.03 -0.59 -9.26
C LEU A 276 -20.33 0.12 -9.61
N MET A 277 -20.97 0.81 -8.65
CA MET A 277 -22.19 1.59 -8.90
C MET A 277 -21.89 2.77 -9.81
N ASP A 278 -20.77 3.48 -9.62
CA ASP A 278 -20.31 4.55 -10.52
C ASP A 278 -20.10 4.01 -11.95
N ASN A 279 -19.39 2.88 -12.09
CA ASN A 279 -19.15 2.26 -13.38
C ASN A 279 -20.45 1.85 -14.08
N ASN A 280 -21.38 1.22 -13.36
CA ASN A 280 -22.66 0.80 -13.92
C ASN A 280 -23.51 2.01 -14.36
N PHE A 281 -23.57 3.05 -13.54
CA PHE A 281 -24.29 4.27 -13.89
C PHE A 281 -23.68 4.97 -15.11
N PHE A 282 -22.35 5.06 -15.17
CA PHE A 282 -21.66 5.60 -16.34
C PHE A 282 -21.95 4.79 -17.61
N ILE A 283 -21.92 3.45 -17.51
CA ILE A 283 -22.27 2.56 -18.62
C ILE A 283 -23.72 2.80 -19.06
N ASP A 284 -24.66 2.91 -18.13
CA ASP A 284 -26.05 3.20 -18.46
C ASP A 284 -26.20 4.51 -19.25
N ILE A 285 -25.46 5.57 -18.87
CA ILE A 285 -25.47 6.84 -19.59
C ILE A 285 -24.89 6.68 -20.99
N ILE A 286 -23.70 6.09 -21.14
CA ILE A 286 -23.05 5.96 -22.46
C ILE A 286 -23.81 5.03 -23.40
N MET A 287 -24.55 4.04 -22.86
CA MET A 287 -25.43 3.15 -23.61
C MET A 287 -26.82 3.72 -23.84
N ARG A 288 -27.09 4.94 -23.34
CA ARG A 288 -28.40 5.63 -23.42
C ARG A 288 -29.56 4.87 -22.76
N ASN A 289 -29.23 4.11 -21.70
CA ASN A 289 -30.23 3.36 -20.91
C ASN A 289 -30.96 4.24 -19.89
N VAL A 290 -30.45 5.44 -19.59
CA VAL A 290 -31.09 6.41 -18.70
C VAL A 290 -32.19 7.15 -19.45
N LYS A 291 -33.42 7.13 -18.93
CA LYS A 291 -34.62 7.59 -19.62
C LYS A 291 -34.78 9.10 -19.62
N SER A 292 -34.26 9.80 -18.62
CA SER A 292 -34.43 11.24 -18.47
C SER A 292 -33.29 11.88 -17.71
N GLU A 293 -33.09 13.19 -17.90
CA GLU A 293 -32.12 13.98 -17.15
C GLU A 293 -32.43 14.00 -15.64
N GLU A 294 -33.71 13.95 -15.26
CA GLU A 294 -34.11 13.93 -13.86
C GLU A 294 -33.71 12.61 -13.17
N GLU A 295 -33.91 11.47 -13.84
CA GLU A 295 -33.44 10.17 -13.37
C GLU A 295 -31.91 10.18 -13.23
N ALA A 296 -31.22 10.72 -14.24
CA ALA A 296 -29.74 10.84 -14.20
C ALA A 296 -29.26 11.68 -13.01
N ARG A 297 -29.95 12.83 -12.78
CA ARG A 297 -29.62 13.74 -11.67
C ARG A 297 -29.81 13.08 -10.30
N GLN A 298 -30.91 12.38 -10.09
CA GLN A 298 -31.16 11.69 -8.82
C GLN A 298 -30.10 10.60 -8.53
N ARG A 299 -29.77 9.79 -9.54
CA ARG A 299 -28.72 8.76 -9.42
C ARG A 299 -27.34 9.39 -9.18
N ALA A 300 -27.00 10.47 -9.90
CA ALA A 300 -25.76 11.20 -9.75
C ALA A 300 -25.61 11.81 -8.34
N GLN A 301 -26.66 12.40 -7.80
CA GLN A 301 -26.69 12.93 -6.44
C GLN A 301 -26.45 11.83 -5.39
N TYR A 302 -27.11 10.69 -5.56
CA TYR A 302 -26.91 9.53 -4.66
C TYR A 302 -25.47 9.03 -4.66
N LEU A 303 -24.81 9.05 -5.82
CA LEU A 303 -23.41 8.64 -6.00
C LEU A 303 -22.40 9.75 -5.65
N GLY A 304 -22.88 10.94 -5.31
CA GLY A 304 -22.00 12.08 -5.00
C GLY A 304 -21.29 12.67 -6.22
N TRP A 305 -21.84 12.48 -7.44
CA TRP A 305 -21.28 13.09 -8.64
C TRP A 305 -21.51 14.61 -8.62
N GLN A 306 -20.59 15.31 -9.27
CA GLN A 306 -20.73 16.76 -9.43
C GLN A 306 -21.90 17.12 -10.33
N ALA A 307 -22.36 18.37 -10.22
CA ALA A 307 -23.35 18.90 -11.14
C ALA A 307 -22.72 19.33 -12.48
N PRO A 308 -23.47 19.25 -13.60
CA PRO A 308 -23.02 19.78 -14.89
C PRO A 308 -22.73 21.30 -14.79
N PRO A 309 -21.90 21.88 -15.69
CA PRO A 309 -21.31 21.22 -16.86
C PRO A 309 -20.03 20.43 -16.54
N PHE A 310 -19.75 19.41 -17.37
CA PHE A 310 -18.53 18.60 -17.26
C PHE A 310 -17.71 18.64 -18.54
N SER A 311 -16.42 18.28 -18.41
CA SER A 311 -15.58 17.82 -19.52
C SER A 311 -15.07 16.43 -19.21
N LEU A 312 -14.98 15.57 -20.20
CA LEU A 312 -14.43 14.22 -20.04
C LEU A 312 -13.01 14.16 -20.55
N VAL A 313 -12.17 13.48 -19.76
CA VAL A 313 -10.85 13.03 -20.19
C VAL A 313 -10.83 11.51 -20.16
N VAL A 314 -10.63 10.89 -21.30
CA VAL A 314 -10.47 9.43 -21.41
C VAL A 314 -8.98 9.13 -21.54
N TYR A 315 -8.43 8.44 -20.56
CA TYR A 315 -7.06 7.91 -20.58
C TYR A 315 -7.08 6.45 -20.98
N ASP A 316 -6.05 6.02 -21.69
CA ASP A 316 -5.87 4.64 -22.08
C ASP A 316 -4.41 4.21 -21.99
N ILE A 317 -4.19 2.96 -21.58
CA ILE A 317 -2.85 2.40 -21.48
C ILE A 317 -2.37 2.02 -22.88
N SER A 318 -1.35 2.74 -23.37
CA SER A 318 -0.75 2.45 -24.66
C SER A 318 -0.11 1.07 -24.66
N HIS A 319 -0.40 0.27 -25.70
CA HIS A 319 0.10 -1.11 -25.84
C HIS A 319 -0.24 -2.05 -24.67
N PHE A 320 -1.43 -1.91 -24.08
CA PHE A 320 -1.88 -2.72 -22.96
C PHE A 320 -1.75 -4.23 -23.20
N GLU A 321 -2.12 -4.72 -24.40
CA GLU A 321 -2.00 -6.14 -24.76
C GLU A 321 -0.57 -6.68 -24.64
N ALA A 322 0.43 -5.87 -24.99
CA ALA A 322 1.83 -6.23 -24.84
C ALA A 322 2.25 -6.28 -23.36
N SER A 323 1.71 -5.36 -22.55
CA SER A 323 1.94 -5.31 -21.10
C SER A 323 1.20 -6.42 -20.35
N ALA A 324 0.10 -6.93 -20.92
CA ALA A 324 -0.74 -7.97 -20.31
C ALA A 324 -0.19 -9.39 -20.51
N ARG A 325 0.58 -9.66 -21.58
CA ARG A 325 1.01 -11.02 -21.98
C ARG A 325 1.77 -11.80 -20.92
N ASN A 326 2.48 -11.13 -20.02
CA ASN A 326 3.33 -11.75 -19.01
C ASN A 326 2.85 -11.51 -17.56
N ARG A 327 1.61 -11.08 -17.36
CA ARG A 327 1.06 -10.76 -16.05
C ARG A 327 -0.18 -11.61 -15.76
N SER A 328 -0.33 -12.00 -14.51
CA SER A 328 -1.55 -12.64 -14.02
C SER A 328 -2.72 -11.64 -13.99
N GLU A 329 -3.93 -12.14 -13.91
CA GLU A 329 -5.14 -11.30 -13.81
C GLU A 329 -5.13 -10.41 -12.57
N LEU A 330 -4.61 -10.90 -11.45
CA LEU A 330 -4.44 -10.13 -10.21
C LEU A 330 -3.42 -8.98 -10.36
N GLU A 331 -2.30 -9.23 -11.04
CA GLU A 331 -1.30 -8.19 -11.31
C GLU A 331 -1.84 -7.12 -12.24
N LEU A 332 -2.67 -7.51 -13.24
CA LEU A 332 -3.34 -6.56 -14.13
C LEU A 332 -4.37 -5.71 -13.38
N LEU A 333 -5.11 -6.32 -12.47
CA LEU A 333 -6.06 -5.58 -11.62
C LEU A 333 -5.34 -4.58 -10.72
N ALA A 334 -4.27 -5.00 -10.07
CA ALA A 334 -3.43 -4.14 -9.23
C ALA A 334 -2.85 -2.96 -10.03
N LEU A 335 -2.35 -3.24 -11.25
CA LEU A 335 -1.82 -2.21 -12.15
C LEU A 335 -2.88 -1.16 -12.51
N LYS A 336 -4.09 -1.60 -12.86
CA LYS A 336 -5.21 -0.69 -13.17
C LYS A 336 -5.59 0.18 -11.97
N GLN A 337 -5.62 -0.40 -10.77
CA GLN A 337 -5.88 0.34 -9.54
C GLN A 337 -4.78 1.39 -9.28
N GLN A 338 -3.51 1.05 -9.49
CA GLN A 338 -2.39 1.99 -9.34
C GLN A 338 -2.49 3.14 -10.34
N VAL A 339 -2.81 2.85 -11.62
CA VAL A 339 -3.00 3.88 -12.65
C VAL A 339 -4.17 4.81 -12.29
N ALA A 340 -5.32 4.25 -11.88
CA ALA A 340 -6.48 5.04 -11.46
C ALA A 340 -6.15 5.94 -10.28
N GLU A 341 -5.39 5.44 -9.30
CA GLU A 341 -4.98 6.24 -8.14
C GLU A 341 -4.01 7.36 -8.53
N GLU A 342 -3.03 7.10 -9.40
CA GLU A 342 -2.12 8.15 -9.87
C GLU A 342 -2.85 9.22 -10.68
N ILE A 343 -3.87 8.86 -11.47
CA ILE A 343 -4.75 9.82 -12.16
C ILE A 343 -5.49 10.66 -11.11
N ARG A 344 -6.10 10.02 -10.11
CA ARG A 344 -6.83 10.70 -9.02
C ARG A 344 -5.95 11.69 -8.28
N GLN A 345 -4.76 11.25 -7.87
CA GLN A 345 -3.79 12.09 -7.17
C GLN A 345 -3.33 13.26 -8.04
N SER A 346 -3.12 13.07 -9.34
CA SER A 346 -2.75 14.13 -10.26
C SER A 346 -3.83 15.22 -10.35
N MET A 347 -5.10 14.83 -10.41
CA MET A 347 -6.24 15.75 -10.46
C MET A 347 -6.42 16.47 -9.11
N LEU A 348 -6.31 15.74 -8.00
CA LEU A 348 -6.44 16.29 -6.65
C LEU A 348 -5.37 17.35 -6.34
N HIS A 349 -4.10 17.11 -6.72
CA HIS A 349 -3.03 18.08 -6.56
C HIS A 349 -3.30 19.40 -7.29
N ARG A 350 -4.06 19.36 -8.36
CA ARG A 350 -4.49 20.54 -9.12
C ARG A 350 -5.82 21.11 -8.66
N ARG A 351 -6.40 20.53 -7.59
CA ARG A 351 -7.71 20.89 -7.07
C ARG A 351 -8.82 20.80 -8.14
N ILE A 352 -8.68 19.82 -9.05
CA ILE A 352 -9.70 19.51 -10.06
C ILE A 352 -10.56 18.37 -9.51
N PRO A 353 -11.78 18.65 -9.08
CA PRO A 353 -12.69 17.61 -8.66
C PRO A 353 -13.06 16.74 -9.87
N CYS A 354 -12.96 15.43 -9.73
CA CYS A 354 -13.34 14.50 -10.80
C CYS A 354 -13.87 13.18 -10.26
N THR A 355 -14.80 12.59 -11.01
CA THR A 355 -15.22 11.20 -10.84
C THR A 355 -14.48 10.34 -11.86
N ILE A 356 -13.85 9.25 -11.41
CA ILE A 356 -13.07 8.36 -12.26
C ILE A 356 -13.82 7.03 -12.37
N VAL A 357 -14.09 6.65 -13.60
CA VAL A 357 -14.76 5.39 -13.96
C VAL A 357 -13.78 4.59 -14.82
N SER A 358 -13.54 3.34 -14.46
CA SER A 358 -12.61 2.46 -15.18
C SER A 358 -13.38 1.37 -15.94
N LYS A 359 -13.05 1.18 -17.22
CA LYS A 359 -13.58 0.09 -18.03
C LYS A 359 -12.45 -0.53 -18.84
N SER A 360 -12.21 -1.82 -18.63
CA SER A 360 -11.11 -2.53 -19.29
C SER A 360 -9.75 -1.89 -19.03
N ASP A 361 -9.11 -1.29 -20.02
CA ASP A 361 -7.81 -0.62 -20.02
C ASP A 361 -7.91 0.91 -20.09
N SER A 362 -9.14 1.43 -20.07
CA SER A 362 -9.42 2.86 -20.16
C SER A 362 -10.01 3.44 -18.86
N PHE A 363 -9.72 4.71 -18.62
CA PHE A 363 -10.15 5.47 -17.45
C PHE A 363 -10.84 6.75 -17.90
N SER A 364 -12.14 6.84 -17.65
CA SER A 364 -12.94 8.02 -17.96
C SER A 364 -13.02 8.92 -16.75
N CYS A 365 -12.50 10.14 -16.85
CA CYS A 365 -12.55 11.16 -15.81
C CYS A 365 -13.59 12.20 -16.17
N LEU A 366 -14.68 12.29 -15.38
CA LEU A 366 -15.63 13.39 -15.44
C LEU A 366 -15.07 14.51 -14.57
N CYS A 367 -14.61 15.56 -15.18
CA CYS A 367 -14.03 16.71 -14.50
C CYS A 367 -15.06 17.86 -14.46
N ALA A 368 -15.02 18.70 -13.43
CA ALA A 368 -15.71 19.98 -13.46
C ALA A 368 -15.30 20.76 -14.73
N ALA A 369 -16.21 21.55 -15.27
CA ALA A 369 -15.93 22.31 -16.49
C ALA A 369 -14.75 23.26 -16.27
N LEU A 370 -13.69 22.98 -16.99
CA LEU A 370 -12.51 23.81 -17.13
C LEU A 370 -12.40 24.26 -18.58
N ASP A 371 -11.62 25.31 -18.84
CA ASP A 371 -11.30 25.65 -20.22
C ASP A 371 -10.37 24.57 -20.85
N ALA A 372 -10.45 24.43 -22.16
CA ALA A 372 -9.71 23.40 -22.89
C ALA A 372 -8.19 23.44 -22.65
N PRO A 373 -7.52 24.61 -22.60
CA PRO A 373 -6.09 24.70 -22.29
C PRO A 373 -5.74 24.17 -20.90
N GLN A 374 -6.52 24.54 -19.87
CA GLN A 374 -6.28 24.10 -18.49
C GLN A 374 -6.43 22.56 -18.37
N LEU A 375 -7.48 22.02 -18.98
CA LEU A 375 -7.73 20.58 -18.94
C LEU A 375 -6.66 19.81 -19.74
N THR A 376 -6.21 20.33 -20.88
CA THR A 376 -5.11 19.77 -21.67
C THR A 376 -3.80 19.74 -20.87
N GLN A 377 -3.48 20.84 -20.18
CA GLN A 377 -2.30 20.91 -19.32
C GLN A 377 -2.39 19.91 -18.15
N ALA A 378 -3.56 19.76 -17.53
CA ALA A 378 -3.78 18.80 -16.47
C ALA A 378 -3.61 17.36 -16.98
N ALA A 379 -4.19 17.03 -18.14
CA ALA A 379 -4.06 15.72 -18.76
C ALA A 379 -2.61 15.39 -19.13
N GLN A 380 -1.86 16.34 -19.73
CA GLN A 380 -0.45 16.17 -20.04
C GLN A 380 0.41 15.90 -18.81
N ALA A 381 0.13 16.61 -17.73
CA ALA A 381 0.86 16.41 -16.48
C ALA A 381 0.49 15.05 -15.81
N THR A 382 -0.75 14.58 -15.97
CA THR A 382 -1.15 13.26 -15.50
C THR A 382 -0.44 12.17 -16.29
N VAL A 383 -0.39 12.26 -17.62
CA VAL A 383 0.35 11.31 -18.48
C VAL A 383 1.82 11.25 -18.08
N ARG A 384 2.48 12.40 -17.86
CA ARG A 384 3.88 12.45 -17.42
C ARG A 384 4.06 11.80 -16.05
N ARG A 385 3.21 12.12 -15.07
CA ARG A 385 3.29 11.57 -13.71
C ARG A 385 3.16 10.04 -13.70
N VAL A 386 2.19 9.49 -14.43
CA VAL A 386 2.01 8.03 -14.54
C VAL A 386 3.24 7.39 -15.20
N HIS A 387 3.80 8.00 -16.25
CA HIS A 387 5.01 7.51 -16.88
C HIS A 387 6.23 7.53 -15.93
N GLU A 388 6.42 8.61 -15.18
CA GLU A 388 7.54 8.76 -14.24
C GLU A 388 7.49 7.73 -13.11
N ARG A 389 6.29 7.50 -12.55
CA ARG A 389 6.10 6.63 -11.38
C ARG A 389 5.93 5.16 -11.71
N LEU A 390 5.15 4.85 -12.73
CA LEU A 390 4.76 3.47 -13.06
C LEU A 390 5.45 2.94 -14.32
N LYS A 391 6.18 3.78 -15.05
CA LYS A 391 6.80 3.46 -16.36
C LYS A 391 5.78 3.01 -17.41
N ILE A 392 4.53 3.47 -17.26
CA ILE A 392 3.43 3.18 -18.18
C ILE A 392 3.19 4.40 -19.04
N GLN A 393 2.99 4.18 -20.34
CA GLN A 393 2.63 5.21 -21.29
C GLN A 393 1.10 5.29 -21.40
N LEU A 394 0.54 6.46 -21.16
CA LEU A 394 -0.88 6.76 -21.38
C LEU A 394 -1.05 7.65 -22.61
N THR A 395 -2.15 7.45 -23.31
CA THR A 395 -2.70 8.40 -24.28
C THR A 395 -4.01 8.95 -23.71
N ALA A 396 -4.30 10.23 -23.93
CA ALA A 396 -5.52 10.87 -23.43
C ALA A 396 -6.29 11.60 -24.55
N GLY A 397 -7.60 11.42 -24.55
CA GLY A 397 -8.53 12.18 -25.37
C GLY A 397 -9.43 13.05 -24.49
N ILE A 398 -9.67 14.29 -24.88
CA ILE A 398 -10.43 15.28 -24.12
C ILE A 398 -11.65 15.71 -24.95
N SER A 399 -12.85 15.68 -24.34
CA SER A 399 -14.09 16.14 -24.97
C SER A 399 -14.28 17.66 -24.87
N GLY A 400 -15.26 18.17 -25.62
CA GLY A 400 -15.93 19.41 -25.28
C GLY A 400 -16.71 19.32 -23.96
N GLN A 401 -17.46 20.39 -23.64
CA GLN A 401 -18.29 20.42 -22.44
C GLN A 401 -19.64 19.72 -22.66
N ALA A 402 -20.03 18.88 -21.70
CA ALA A 402 -21.38 18.31 -21.59
C ALA A 402 -22.23 19.16 -20.65
N GLY A 403 -23.36 19.67 -21.11
CA GLY A 403 -24.25 20.56 -20.37
C GLY A 403 -25.21 19.83 -19.42
N SER A 404 -25.37 18.53 -19.59
CA SER A 404 -26.26 17.68 -18.80
C SER A 404 -25.64 16.30 -18.54
N TYR A 405 -26.23 15.52 -17.63
CA TYR A 405 -25.82 14.13 -17.42
C TYR A 405 -26.07 13.26 -18.64
N THR A 406 -27.17 13.52 -19.32
CA THR A 406 -27.52 12.80 -20.55
C THR A 406 -26.61 13.12 -21.73
N ASP A 407 -25.88 14.24 -21.73
CA ASP A 407 -24.91 14.58 -22.79
C ASP A 407 -23.55 13.87 -22.61
N ILE A 408 -23.32 13.22 -21.48
CA ILE A 408 -22.04 12.51 -21.18
C ILE A 408 -21.72 11.47 -22.27
N TRP A 409 -22.72 10.78 -22.86
CA TRP A 409 -22.46 9.83 -23.92
C TRP A 409 -21.81 10.48 -25.16
N ALA A 410 -22.25 11.69 -25.53
CA ALA A 410 -21.69 12.41 -26.66
C ALA A 410 -20.27 12.91 -26.35
N ALA A 411 -20.07 13.47 -25.16
CA ALA A 411 -18.74 13.86 -24.70
C ALA A 411 -17.77 12.66 -24.60
N HIS A 412 -18.26 11.50 -24.14
CA HIS A 412 -17.44 10.27 -24.10
C HIS A 412 -17.06 9.81 -25.52
N ALA A 413 -17.98 9.86 -26.48
CA ALA A 413 -17.69 9.55 -27.87
C ALA A 413 -16.63 10.51 -28.45
N GLU A 414 -16.78 11.83 -28.20
CA GLU A 414 -15.79 12.82 -28.62
C GLU A 414 -14.39 12.58 -28.03
N ALA A 415 -14.31 12.27 -26.74
CA ALA A 415 -13.04 11.98 -26.07
C ALA A 415 -12.39 10.70 -26.64
N ASN A 416 -13.18 9.66 -26.94
CA ASN A 416 -12.67 8.43 -27.56
C ASN A 416 -12.18 8.65 -29.00
N ASP A 417 -12.87 9.50 -29.78
CA ASP A 417 -12.39 9.90 -31.10
C ASP A 417 -11.02 10.58 -30.99
N ALA A 418 -10.90 11.57 -30.10
CA ALA A 418 -9.66 12.28 -29.84
C ALA A 418 -8.54 11.31 -29.37
N LEU A 419 -8.87 10.36 -28.50
CA LEU A 419 -7.97 9.30 -28.06
C LEU A 419 -7.48 8.43 -29.23
N THR A 420 -8.39 8.01 -30.09
CA THR A 420 -8.09 7.21 -31.29
C THR A 420 -7.18 7.97 -32.25
N ILE A 421 -7.42 9.24 -32.44
CA ILE A 421 -6.59 10.13 -33.26
C ILE A 421 -5.20 10.28 -32.61
N GLY A 422 -5.15 10.49 -31.30
CA GLY A 422 -3.90 10.57 -30.54
C GLY A 422 -3.03 9.33 -30.73
N ARG A 423 -3.62 8.13 -30.66
CA ARG A 423 -2.90 6.87 -30.90
C ARG A 423 -2.36 6.77 -32.33
N LYS A 424 -3.15 7.17 -33.31
CA LYS A 424 -2.74 7.11 -34.73
C LYS A 424 -1.68 8.16 -35.10
N THR A 425 -1.71 9.32 -34.47
CA THR A 425 -0.76 10.42 -34.72
C THR A 425 0.47 10.41 -33.82
N GLY A 426 0.47 9.58 -32.77
CA GLY A 426 1.52 9.58 -31.74
C GLY A 426 1.40 10.75 -30.75
N ALA A 427 0.30 11.50 -30.77
CA ALA A 427 0.06 12.59 -29.82
C ALA A 427 -0.41 12.03 -28.47
N GLY A 428 0.32 12.33 -27.40
CA GLY A 428 0.02 11.81 -26.07
C GLY A 428 -1.30 12.33 -25.48
N VAL A 429 -1.69 13.56 -25.83
CA VAL A 429 -2.95 14.20 -25.38
C VAL A 429 -3.56 14.97 -26.53
N VAL A 430 -4.85 14.74 -26.79
CA VAL A 430 -5.60 15.36 -27.89
C VAL A 430 -6.93 15.93 -27.40
N PHE A 431 -7.23 17.18 -27.73
CA PHE A 431 -8.53 17.80 -27.51
C PHE A 431 -9.42 17.65 -28.75
N ALA A 432 -10.64 17.14 -28.57
CA ALA A 432 -11.57 16.86 -29.67
C ALA A 432 -11.92 18.11 -30.51
N GLY A 433 -11.91 19.29 -29.90
CA GLY A 433 -12.14 20.56 -30.58
C GLY A 433 -11.07 20.93 -31.62
N ASP A 434 -9.81 20.43 -31.46
CA ASP A 434 -8.69 20.72 -32.36
C ASP A 434 -8.61 19.76 -33.55
N VAL A 435 -9.33 18.63 -33.48
CA VAL A 435 -9.24 17.53 -34.45
C VAL A 435 -10.56 17.25 -35.16
N LYS A 436 -11.36 18.30 -35.41
CA LYS A 436 -12.69 18.16 -36.03
C LYS A 436 -12.64 17.51 -37.42
N LEU A 437 -11.63 17.84 -38.23
CA LEU A 437 -11.44 17.28 -39.56
C LEU A 437 -11.11 15.77 -39.45
N GLU A 438 -10.17 15.40 -38.62
CA GLU A 438 -9.77 14.01 -38.40
C GLU A 438 -10.95 13.17 -37.89
N ARG A 439 -11.77 13.73 -37.00
CA ARG A 439 -13.00 13.10 -36.51
C ARG A 439 -14.03 12.89 -37.63
N ALA A 440 -14.22 13.88 -38.48
CA ALA A 440 -15.11 13.75 -39.63
C ALA A 440 -14.68 12.61 -40.57
N VAL A 441 -13.37 12.48 -40.80
CA VAL A 441 -12.80 11.38 -41.60
C VAL A 441 -12.88 10.03 -40.89
N LEU A 442 -12.71 10.02 -39.55
CA LEU A 442 -12.83 8.80 -38.75
C LEU A 442 -14.21 8.16 -38.91
N HIS A 443 -15.27 8.99 -38.94
CA HIS A 443 -16.68 8.56 -39.07
C HIS A 443 -17.22 8.54 -40.50
N ALA A 444 -16.41 8.89 -41.51
CA ALA A 444 -16.85 8.83 -42.90
C ALA A 444 -17.10 7.36 -43.31
N GLU A 445 -18.29 7.11 -43.85
CA GLU A 445 -18.69 5.79 -44.38
C GLU A 445 -17.81 5.38 -45.59
N ASN A 446 -17.56 6.35 -46.48
CA ASN A 446 -16.65 6.19 -47.61
C ASN A 446 -15.42 7.06 -47.43
N LYS A 447 -14.23 6.44 -47.50
CA LYS A 447 -12.94 7.09 -47.36
C LYS A 447 -12.16 7.20 -48.69
N ASP A 448 -12.78 6.81 -49.79
CA ASP A 448 -12.07 6.73 -51.09
C ASP A 448 -11.67 8.10 -51.61
N ASP A 449 -12.50 9.12 -51.45
CA ASP A 449 -12.17 10.49 -51.82
C ASP A 449 -10.96 11.03 -51.01
N PHE A 450 -10.92 10.71 -49.71
CA PHE A 450 -9.80 11.11 -48.86
C PHE A 450 -8.54 10.34 -49.20
N ARG A 451 -8.63 9.06 -49.56
CA ARG A 451 -7.50 8.28 -50.07
C ARG A 451 -6.97 8.85 -51.39
N ALA A 452 -7.86 9.20 -52.32
CA ALA A 452 -7.53 9.84 -53.58
C ALA A 452 -6.80 11.18 -53.36
N LEU A 453 -7.31 12.02 -52.44
CA LEU A 453 -6.68 13.27 -52.05
C LEU A 453 -5.24 13.04 -51.53
N VAL A 454 -5.05 12.10 -50.61
CA VAL A 454 -3.72 11.79 -50.03
C VAL A 454 -2.78 11.25 -51.06
N GLU A 455 -3.20 10.32 -51.94
CA GLU A 455 -2.39 9.71 -52.97
C GLU A 455 -1.96 10.71 -54.06
N SER A 456 -2.86 11.62 -54.45
CA SER A 456 -2.56 12.65 -55.46
C SER A 456 -1.68 13.78 -54.92
N THR A 457 -1.61 13.98 -53.62
CA THR A 457 -0.92 15.11 -53.00
C THR A 457 0.33 14.67 -52.18
N VAL A 458 0.14 14.21 -50.97
CA VAL A 458 1.25 14.04 -50.00
C VAL A 458 1.91 12.67 -50.03
N GLU A 459 1.24 11.61 -50.50
CA GLU A 459 1.77 10.24 -50.42
C GLU A 459 3.04 10.07 -51.28
N ARG A 460 3.15 10.80 -52.40
CA ARG A 460 4.37 10.83 -53.22
C ARG A 460 5.57 11.40 -52.47
N LEU A 461 5.35 12.42 -51.62
CA LEU A 461 6.41 12.99 -50.80
C LEU A 461 6.84 12.02 -49.69
N TYR A 462 5.89 11.33 -49.02
CA TYR A 462 6.20 10.31 -48.04
C TYR A 462 7.03 9.17 -48.61
N ARG A 463 6.66 8.67 -49.81
CA ARG A 463 7.44 7.63 -50.55
C ARG A 463 8.82 8.13 -50.94
N HIS A 464 8.93 9.40 -51.39
CA HIS A 464 10.20 9.99 -51.75
C HIS A 464 11.13 10.13 -50.53
N ASP A 465 10.63 10.68 -49.43
CA ASP A 465 11.41 10.85 -48.21
C ASP A 465 11.89 9.51 -47.62
N ALA A 466 11.03 8.47 -47.63
CA ALA A 466 11.40 7.12 -47.20
C ALA A 466 12.52 6.50 -48.09
N LYS A 467 12.48 6.74 -49.42
CA LYS A 467 13.45 6.18 -50.38
C LYS A 467 14.78 6.94 -50.40
N HIS A 468 14.73 8.26 -50.30
CA HIS A 468 15.88 9.14 -50.50
C HIS A 468 16.40 9.80 -49.24
N ARG A 469 15.76 9.53 -48.09
CA ARG A 469 16.08 10.14 -46.78
C ARG A 469 16.06 11.68 -46.83
N THR A 470 15.09 12.22 -47.56
CA THR A 470 14.84 13.67 -47.66
C THR A 470 13.87 14.10 -46.57
N GLU A 471 13.71 15.42 -46.38
CA GLU A 471 12.85 16.02 -45.36
C GLU A 471 11.76 16.89 -46.01
N PHE A 472 11.14 16.42 -47.08
CA PHE A 472 10.13 17.19 -47.80
C PHE A 472 8.80 17.23 -47.03
N VAL A 473 8.39 16.15 -46.38
CA VAL A 473 7.19 16.12 -45.56
C VAL A 473 7.29 17.10 -44.39
N PRO A 474 8.35 17.10 -43.55
CA PRO A 474 8.55 18.12 -42.51
C PRO A 474 8.59 19.55 -43.09
N THR A 475 9.17 19.74 -44.27
CA THR A 475 9.22 21.05 -44.95
C THR A 475 7.81 21.50 -45.36
N LEU A 476 6.98 20.60 -45.90
CA LEU A 476 5.61 20.88 -46.27
C LEU A 476 4.74 21.20 -45.02
N GLN A 477 4.92 20.44 -43.96
CA GLN A 477 4.23 20.69 -42.66
C GLN A 477 4.52 22.10 -42.17
N ALA A 478 5.80 22.51 -42.17
CA ALA A 478 6.20 23.84 -41.76
C ALA A 478 5.65 24.94 -42.71
N LEU A 479 5.59 24.66 -44.00
CA LEU A 479 5.05 25.59 -45.02
C LEU A 479 3.54 25.80 -44.78
N VAL A 480 2.79 24.73 -44.61
CA VAL A 480 1.34 24.77 -44.30
C VAL A 480 1.09 25.48 -42.95
N ALA A 481 1.85 25.16 -41.91
CA ALA A 481 1.73 25.79 -40.59
C ALA A 481 1.98 27.32 -40.64
N ASN A 482 2.86 27.78 -41.55
CA ASN A 482 3.13 29.19 -41.75
C ASN A 482 2.29 29.80 -42.89
N MET A 483 1.18 29.19 -43.29
CA MET A 483 0.26 29.68 -44.34
C MET A 483 0.97 30.05 -45.66
N GLY A 484 1.98 29.29 -46.05
CA GLY A 484 2.76 29.54 -47.28
C GLY A 484 3.78 30.66 -47.17
N VAL A 485 3.95 31.32 -46.04
CA VAL A 485 4.89 32.43 -45.85
C VAL A 485 6.31 31.90 -45.77
N ARG A 486 7.04 31.98 -46.93
CA ARG A 486 8.37 31.38 -47.10
C ARG A 486 9.42 31.87 -46.11
N SER A 487 9.40 33.17 -45.76
CA SER A 487 10.35 33.73 -44.78
C SER A 487 10.17 33.13 -43.37
N LYS A 488 8.92 33.01 -42.88
CA LYS A 488 8.61 32.38 -41.60
C LYS A 488 8.94 30.88 -41.61
N THR A 489 8.64 30.21 -42.73
CA THR A 489 8.94 28.77 -42.89
C THR A 489 10.46 28.51 -42.88
N ALA A 490 11.28 29.34 -43.55
CA ALA A 490 12.72 29.23 -43.54
C ALA A 490 13.28 29.42 -42.12
N GLN A 491 12.77 30.41 -41.39
CA GLN A 491 13.13 30.67 -40.00
C GLN A 491 12.75 29.48 -39.09
N ALA A 492 11.54 28.96 -39.23
CA ALA A 492 11.05 27.84 -38.41
C ALA A 492 11.86 26.54 -38.61
N LEU A 493 12.40 26.35 -39.83
CA LEU A 493 13.23 25.19 -40.20
C LEU A 493 14.73 25.45 -40.03
N PHE A 494 15.15 26.63 -39.61
CA PHE A 494 16.57 27.05 -39.55
C PHE A 494 17.28 26.89 -40.90
N LEU A 495 16.57 27.15 -42.02
CA LEU A 495 17.10 27.05 -43.37
C LEU A 495 17.35 28.41 -43.98
N HIS A 496 18.39 28.47 -44.89
CA HIS A 496 18.53 29.64 -45.73
C HIS A 496 17.39 29.71 -46.77
N ARG A 497 16.93 30.92 -47.09
CA ARG A 497 15.81 31.16 -48.02
C ARG A 497 15.98 30.39 -49.35
N ASN A 498 17.18 30.37 -49.90
CA ASN A 498 17.45 29.69 -51.18
C ASN A 498 17.29 28.15 -51.05
N THR A 499 17.73 27.58 -49.93
CA THR A 499 17.56 26.14 -49.65
C THR A 499 16.08 25.75 -49.56
N LEU A 500 15.27 26.58 -48.87
CA LEU A 500 13.83 26.38 -48.81
C LEU A 500 13.19 26.46 -50.20
N LEU A 501 13.58 27.44 -51.03
CA LEU A 501 13.05 27.58 -52.41
C LEU A 501 13.40 26.37 -53.27
N LEU A 502 14.61 25.81 -53.15
CA LEU A 502 14.98 24.57 -53.83
C LEU A 502 14.15 23.38 -53.38
N ARG A 503 13.91 23.25 -52.04
CA ARG A 503 13.04 22.20 -51.50
C ARG A 503 11.60 22.33 -52.02
N ILE A 504 11.04 23.54 -52.06
CA ILE A 504 9.68 23.79 -52.54
C ILE A 504 9.58 23.38 -54.02
N ARG A 505 10.50 23.84 -54.91
CA ARG A 505 10.50 23.45 -56.32
C ARG A 505 10.57 21.94 -56.51
N ARG A 506 11.39 21.26 -55.68
CA ARG A 506 11.52 19.81 -55.78
C ARG A 506 10.24 19.09 -55.33
N MET A 507 9.54 19.61 -54.28
CA MET A 507 8.24 19.11 -53.88
C MET A 507 7.18 19.29 -54.98
N GLU A 508 7.17 20.46 -55.65
CA GLU A 508 6.29 20.73 -56.81
C GLU A 508 6.56 19.77 -57.95
N GLU A 509 7.84 19.47 -58.29
CA GLU A 509 8.21 18.48 -59.31
C GLU A 509 7.71 17.07 -58.94
N ILE A 510 7.81 16.64 -57.69
CA ILE A 510 7.41 15.30 -57.24
C ILE A 510 5.90 15.15 -57.24
N THR A 511 5.18 16.16 -56.75
CA THR A 511 3.72 16.12 -56.60
C THR A 511 2.97 16.52 -57.84
N GLY A 512 3.56 17.36 -58.67
CA GLY A 512 2.91 18.01 -59.81
C GLY A 512 2.00 19.16 -59.41
N CYS A 513 2.08 19.61 -58.14
CA CYS A 513 1.20 20.64 -57.56
C CYS A 513 1.96 21.96 -57.40
N ASP A 514 1.30 23.08 -57.65
CA ASP A 514 1.85 24.44 -57.44
C ASP A 514 1.60 24.88 -55.98
N LEU A 515 2.67 24.87 -55.15
CA LEU A 515 2.62 25.25 -53.73
C LEU A 515 2.53 26.76 -53.50
N SER A 516 2.50 27.58 -54.56
CA SER A 516 2.24 29.02 -54.45
C SER A 516 0.74 29.34 -54.35
N ARG A 517 -0.12 28.42 -54.78
CA ARG A 517 -1.58 28.59 -54.72
C ARG A 517 -2.11 28.22 -53.32
N SER A 518 -2.96 29.10 -52.79
CA SER A 518 -3.59 28.90 -51.49
C SER A 518 -4.47 27.64 -51.43
N GLU A 519 -5.20 27.33 -52.52
CA GLU A 519 -6.03 26.14 -52.65
C GLU A 519 -5.18 24.87 -52.52
N THR A 520 -4.07 24.79 -53.25
CA THR A 520 -3.14 23.64 -53.16
C THR A 520 -2.56 23.46 -51.75
N LEU A 521 -2.17 24.56 -51.10
CA LEU A 521 -1.70 24.49 -49.72
C LEU A 521 -2.77 24.00 -48.75
N LEU A 522 -4.02 24.38 -48.96
CA LEU A 522 -5.16 23.90 -48.17
C LEU A 522 -5.35 22.39 -48.38
N GLU A 523 -5.39 21.92 -49.63
CA GLU A 523 -5.51 20.50 -49.97
C GLU A 523 -4.36 19.66 -49.37
N MET A 524 -3.12 20.14 -49.50
CA MET A 524 -1.94 19.51 -48.88
C MET A 524 -2.05 19.47 -47.35
N GLY A 525 -2.50 20.57 -46.75
CA GLY A 525 -2.73 20.64 -45.30
C GLY A 525 -3.79 19.67 -44.82
N MET A 526 -4.89 19.56 -45.57
CA MET A 526 -5.94 18.56 -45.28
C MET A 526 -5.39 17.14 -45.45
N ALA A 527 -4.68 16.85 -46.54
CA ALA A 527 -4.11 15.54 -46.81
C ALA A 527 -3.11 15.09 -45.72
N LEU A 528 -2.24 15.99 -45.24
CA LEU A 528 -1.33 15.72 -44.12
C LEU A 528 -2.07 15.30 -42.84
N ARG A 529 -3.18 15.99 -42.50
CA ARG A 529 -3.96 15.70 -41.31
C ARG A 529 -4.81 14.44 -41.45
N VAL A 530 -5.33 14.15 -42.61
CA VAL A 530 -6.24 13.04 -42.88
C VAL A 530 -5.50 11.71 -43.04
N ARG A 531 -4.28 11.73 -43.58
CA ARG A 531 -3.47 10.54 -43.88
C ARG A 531 -3.37 9.55 -42.69
N PRO A 532 -3.12 9.97 -41.45
CA PRO A 532 -3.05 9.03 -40.31
C PRO A 532 -4.39 8.34 -40.02
N MET A 533 -5.53 8.87 -40.51
CA MET A 533 -6.88 8.35 -40.26
C MET A 533 -7.29 7.26 -41.27
N LEU A 534 -6.58 7.14 -42.36
CA LEU A 534 -6.84 6.17 -43.45
C LEU A 534 -6.10 4.86 -43.25
#